data_688af649bbe3364eec5694dd2b3ab114
#
_entry.id   688af649bbe3364eec5694dd2b3ab114
#
_cell.length_a   1.000
_cell.length_b   1.000
_cell.length_c   1.000
_cell.angle_alpha   90.00
_cell.angle_beta   90.00
_cell.angle_gamma   90.00
#
_symmetry.space_group_name_H-M   'P 1'
#
loop_
_entity.id
_entity.type
_entity.pdbx_description
1 polymer ?
#
loop_
_entity_poly.entity_id
_entity_poly.type
_entity_poly.pdbx_seq_one_letter_code
_entity_poly.pdbx_strand_id
1 'polypeptide(L)'
;IESPSFVLASRQLPLCARCTGTFLGALVGLFGQGVVLRRRRASALPPAPVLAVLITFSMAWAADGVNSYLALMGGPHLYQPTNELRLVTGALNGMTMSALVFPVFNVSLWLDPIDRSAIRGIRDLSILLVMELGLVALVLSRWGFLLYPLALFSAAAVLTMLTSVNSVIGIILLGRDNSATMWHEALLPIAIGLILSLVQIGLIDLLRYS
;
A
#
# COMPACT_ATOMS: atom_id res chain seq x y z
N ILE A 1 11.48 10.66 22.68
CA ILE A 1 11.09 9.85 21.49
C ILE A 1 10.33 10.78 20.59
N GLU A 2 10.75 10.93 19.31
CA GLU A 2 10.04 11.73 18.32
C GLU A 2 8.58 11.26 18.18
N SER A 3 7.67 12.22 17.93
CA SER A 3 6.29 11.86 17.60
C SER A 3 6.28 10.90 16.40
N PRO A 4 5.49 9.83 16.41
CA PRO A 4 5.52 8.81 15.37
C PRO A 4 5.01 9.28 13.99
N SER A 5 4.57 10.55 13.88
CA SER A 5 4.04 11.15 12.65
C SER A 5 4.83 12.40 12.28
N PHE A 6 4.92 12.69 10.98
CA PHE A 6 5.53 13.92 10.50
C PHE A 6 4.71 15.15 10.88
N VAL A 7 5.41 16.23 11.25
CA VAL A 7 4.82 17.55 11.48
C VAL A 7 5.20 18.44 10.30
N LEU A 8 4.21 18.95 9.57
CA LEU A 8 4.34 19.90 8.49
C LEU A 8 3.55 21.18 8.85
N ALA A 9 4.15 22.34 8.66
CA ALA A 9 3.49 23.63 8.98
C ALA A 9 2.84 23.65 10.39
N SER A 10 3.52 23.12 11.40
CA SER A 10 3.03 23.00 12.80
C SER A 10 1.81 22.11 13.00
N ARG A 11 1.43 21.31 11.99
CA ARG A 11 0.34 20.33 12.08
C ARG A 11 0.87 18.92 11.82
N GLN A 12 0.37 17.97 12.58
CA GLN A 12 0.74 16.57 12.47
C GLN A 12 -0.05 15.89 11.34
N LEU A 13 0.61 15.03 10.55
CA LEU A 13 -0.07 14.17 9.58
C LEU A 13 -1.01 13.18 10.30
N PRO A 14 -2.15 12.82 9.70
CA PRO A 14 -3.14 11.94 10.31
C PRO A 14 -2.62 10.50 10.51
N LEU A 15 -1.66 10.07 9.70
CA LEU A 15 -1.06 8.76 9.80
C LEU A 15 0.35 8.83 10.38
N CYS A 16 0.78 7.76 11.06
CA CYS A 16 2.16 7.61 11.48
C CYS A 16 3.09 7.52 10.26
N ALA A 17 4.39 7.90 10.41
CA ALA A 17 5.35 7.91 9.31
C ALA A 17 5.41 6.58 8.55
N ARG A 18 5.37 5.45 9.28
CA ARG A 18 5.35 4.11 8.69
C ARG A 18 4.07 3.86 7.91
N CYS A 19 2.90 4.18 8.48
CA CYS A 19 1.62 4.02 7.79
C CYS A 19 1.53 4.91 6.56
N THR A 20 2.00 6.15 6.64
CA THR A 20 2.08 7.07 5.49
C THR A 20 2.91 6.44 4.37
N GLY A 21 4.10 5.93 4.69
CA GLY A 21 4.95 5.20 3.72
C GLY A 21 4.21 4.00 3.12
N THR A 22 3.66 3.12 3.95
CA THR A 22 3.01 1.88 3.49
C THR A 22 1.84 2.16 2.55
N PHE A 23 0.93 3.03 2.90
CA PHE A 23 -0.25 3.25 2.07
C PHE A 23 0.05 4.09 0.83
N LEU A 24 0.83 5.16 0.95
CA LEU A 24 1.25 5.93 -0.23
C LEU A 24 2.12 5.10 -1.16
N GLY A 25 3.05 4.30 -0.63
CA GLY A 25 3.85 3.38 -1.42
C GLY A 25 3.00 2.34 -2.13
N ALA A 26 2.00 1.77 -1.45
CA ALA A 26 1.06 0.86 -2.10
C ALA A 26 0.28 1.53 -3.24
N LEU A 27 -0.15 2.78 -3.05
CA LEU A 27 -0.84 3.55 -4.10
C LEU A 27 0.08 3.80 -5.31
N VAL A 28 1.32 4.22 -5.06
CA VAL A 28 2.35 4.42 -6.10
C VAL A 28 2.65 3.11 -6.82
N GLY A 29 2.76 2.00 -6.09
CA GLY A 29 2.96 0.67 -6.66
C GLY A 29 1.79 0.22 -7.55
N LEU A 30 0.54 0.40 -7.12
CA LEU A 30 -0.65 0.11 -7.94
C LEU A 30 -0.68 0.97 -9.20
N PHE A 31 -0.44 2.27 -9.06
CA PHE A 31 -0.38 3.22 -10.18
C PHE A 31 0.75 2.84 -11.15
N GLY A 32 1.93 2.54 -10.63
CA GLY A 32 3.09 2.12 -11.41
C GLY A 32 2.81 0.88 -12.25
N GLN A 33 2.20 -0.14 -11.66
CA GLN A 33 1.84 -1.39 -12.36
C GLN A 33 0.76 -1.16 -13.42
N GLY A 34 -0.33 -0.46 -13.06
CA GLY A 34 -1.48 -0.29 -13.95
C GLY A 34 -1.28 0.76 -15.03
N VAL A 35 -0.63 1.88 -14.74
CA VAL A 35 -0.53 3.05 -15.63
C VAL A 35 0.85 3.16 -16.27
N VAL A 36 1.93 3.16 -15.46
CA VAL A 36 3.29 3.37 -15.97
C VAL A 36 3.76 2.15 -16.77
N LEU A 37 3.63 0.96 -16.22
CA LEU A 37 3.94 -0.29 -16.90
C LEU A 37 2.83 -0.74 -17.85
N ARG A 38 1.67 -0.09 -17.85
CA ARG A 38 0.52 -0.36 -18.73
C ARG A 38 0.02 -1.81 -18.69
N ARG A 39 0.05 -2.44 -17.51
CA ARG A 39 -0.28 -3.87 -17.36
C ARG A 39 -1.56 -4.10 -16.56
N ARG A 40 -2.64 -3.43 -16.98
CA ARG A 40 -3.92 -3.30 -16.25
C ARG A 40 -4.63 -4.62 -15.92
N ARG A 41 -4.37 -5.71 -16.67
CA ARG A 41 -5.00 -7.03 -16.48
C ARG A 41 -3.99 -8.13 -16.16
N ALA A 42 -2.78 -7.76 -15.74
CA ALA A 42 -1.75 -8.73 -15.34
C ALA A 42 -2.19 -9.45 -14.06
N SER A 43 -2.17 -10.78 -14.10
CA SER A 43 -2.73 -11.64 -13.04
C SER A 43 -1.71 -12.62 -12.43
N ALA A 44 -0.54 -12.78 -13.04
CA ALA A 44 0.49 -13.62 -12.48
C ALA A 44 1.32 -12.87 -11.44
N LEU A 45 1.76 -13.59 -10.40
CA LEU A 45 2.69 -13.09 -9.39
C LEU A 45 4.05 -12.71 -10.02
N PRO A 46 4.81 -11.80 -9.40
CA PRO A 46 6.17 -11.50 -9.81
C PRO A 46 7.06 -12.76 -9.82
N PRO A 47 8.08 -12.83 -10.72
CA PRO A 47 8.99 -13.95 -10.76
C PRO A 47 9.82 -14.07 -9.48
N ALA A 48 10.30 -15.27 -9.17
CA ALA A 48 11.00 -15.59 -7.92
C ALA A 48 12.11 -14.60 -7.51
N PRO A 49 12.98 -14.10 -8.38
CA PRO A 49 13.98 -13.09 -8.00
C PRO A 49 13.37 -11.79 -7.50
N VAL A 50 12.28 -11.34 -8.14
CA VAL A 50 11.56 -10.13 -7.71
C VAL A 50 10.84 -10.38 -6.38
N LEU A 51 10.19 -11.53 -6.23
CA LEU A 51 9.56 -11.92 -4.96
C LEU A 51 10.55 -11.97 -3.81
N ALA A 52 11.75 -12.48 -4.01
CA ALA A 52 12.79 -12.51 -3.00
C ALA A 52 13.15 -11.09 -2.51
N VAL A 53 13.29 -10.13 -3.43
CA VAL A 53 13.53 -8.72 -3.09
C VAL A 53 12.34 -8.13 -2.32
N LEU A 54 11.12 -8.37 -2.78
CA LEU A 54 9.91 -7.88 -2.13
C LEU A 54 9.74 -8.45 -0.71
N ILE A 55 10.04 -9.73 -0.51
CA ILE A 55 10.05 -10.35 0.82
C ILE A 55 11.08 -9.67 1.72
N THR A 56 12.29 -9.37 1.20
CA THR A 56 13.31 -8.64 1.94
C THR A 56 12.81 -7.26 2.39
N PHE A 57 12.06 -6.55 1.57
CA PHE A 57 11.43 -5.27 1.93
C PHE A 57 10.41 -5.42 3.07
N SER A 58 9.57 -6.44 3.02
CA SER A 58 8.62 -6.73 4.11
C SER A 58 9.33 -7.14 5.40
N MET A 59 10.42 -7.90 5.30
CA MET A 59 11.24 -8.25 6.47
C MET A 59 11.90 -7.02 7.09
N ALA A 60 12.44 -6.12 6.27
CA ALA A 60 13.01 -4.85 6.75
C ALA A 60 11.95 -3.99 7.48
N TRP A 61 10.74 -3.90 6.92
CA TRP A 61 9.62 -3.21 7.55
C TRP A 61 9.23 -3.85 8.89
N ALA A 62 9.15 -5.18 8.96
CA ALA A 62 8.83 -5.91 10.18
C ALA A 62 9.92 -5.74 11.26
N ALA A 63 11.19 -5.83 10.87
CA ALA A 63 12.32 -5.61 11.76
C ALA A 63 12.34 -4.19 12.34
N ASP A 64 12.11 -3.15 11.49
CA ASP A 64 11.96 -1.77 11.96
C ASP A 64 10.74 -1.62 12.88
N GLY A 65 9.64 -2.35 12.61
CA GLY A 65 8.47 -2.40 13.46
C GLY A 65 8.77 -2.91 14.86
N VAL A 66 9.40 -4.06 14.95
CA VAL A 66 9.80 -4.69 16.21
C VAL A 66 10.80 -3.81 16.96
N ASN A 67 11.83 -3.30 16.28
CA ASN A 67 12.81 -2.40 16.87
C ASN A 67 12.15 -1.13 17.47
N SER A 68 11.21 -0.54 16.74
CA SER A 68 10.47 0.64 17.21
C SER A 68 9.59 0.33 18.42
N TYR A 69 8.97 -0.85 18.44
CA TYR A 69 8.16 -1.29 19.57
C TYR A 69 9.01 -1.53 20.82
N LEU A 70 10.14 -2.23 20.68
CA LEU A 70 11.08 -2.46 21.78
C LEU A 70 11.63 -1.14 22.34
N ALA A 71 11.99 -0.21 21.47
CA ALA A 71 12.43 1.13 21.91
C ALA A 71 11.34 1.87 22.69
N LEU A 72 10.07 1.76 22.29
CA LEU A 72 8.94 2.37 22.99
C LEU A 72 8.73 1.78 24.39
N MET A 73 8.93 0.47 24.54
CA MET A 73 8.80 -0.22 25.83
C MET A 73 10.03 -0.05 26.73
N GLY A 74 11.06 0.70 26.30
CA GLY A 74 12.32 0.84 27.03
C GLY A 74 13.19 -0.41 27.05
N GLY A 75 12.91 -1.37 26.15
CA GLY A 75 13.64 -2.62 26.01
C GLY A 75 14.90 -2.48 25.15
N PRO A 76 15.67 -3.58 24.99
CA PRO A 76 16.83 -3.60 24.13
C PRO A 76 16.41 -3.38 22.66
N HIS A 77 17.00 -2.38 22.00
CA HIS A 77 16.75 -2.05 20.62
C HIS A 77 18.06 -1.84 19.87
N LEU A 78 18.09 -2.14 18.57
CA LEU A 78 19.31 -2.11 17.75
C LEU A 78 19.74 -0.67 17.39
N TYR A 79 18.77 0.21 17.17
CA TYR A 79 18.99 1.61 16.79
C TYR A 79 17.83 2.49 17.28
N GLN A 80 18.08 3.79 17.38
CA GLN A 80 17.03 4.76 17.69
C GLN A 80 16.07 4.89 16.50
N PRO A 81 14.76 4.61 16.68
CA PRO A 81 13.79 4.69 15.59
C PRO A 81 13.63 6.14 15.09
N THR A 82 13.77 6.37 13.78
CA THR A 82 13.55 7.65 13.14
C THR A 82 12.34 7.61 12.21
N ASN A 83 11.70 8.77 11.99
CA ASN A 83 10.53 8.84 11.11
C ASN A 83 10.92 8.63 9.65
N GLU A 84 12.13 9.01 9.25
CA GLU A 84 12.69 8.79 7.92
C GLU A 84 12.78 7.29 7.61
N LEU A 85 13.36 6.51 8.52
CA LEU A 85 13.51 5.06 8.34
C LEU A 85 12.14 4.36 8.32
N ARG A 86 11.23 4.77 9.20
CA ARG A 86 9.83 4.28 9.21
C ARG A 86 9.13 4.56 7.89
N LEU A 87 9.35 5.74 7.29
CA LEU A 87 8.78 6.12 6.00
C LEU A 87 9.33 5.23 4.88
N VAL A 88 10.65 5.06 4.81
CA VAL A 88 11.31 4.26 3.77
C VAL A 88 10.89 2.81 3.84
N THR A 89 11.00 2.19 5.02
CA THR A 89 10.58 0.79 5.20
C THR A 89 9.09 0.60 4.93
N GLY A 90 8.27 1.59 5.32
CA GLY A 90 6.85 1.62 4.99
C GLY A 90 6.60 1.64 3.48
N ALA A 91 7.24 2.55 2.74
CA ALA A 91 7.07 2.68 1.29
C ALA A 91 7.46 1.39 0.55
N LEU A 92 8.60 0.79 0.91
CA LEU A 92 9.04 -0.48 0.35
C LEU A 92 8.05 -1.63 0.63
N ASN A 93 7.51 -1.70 1.84
CA ASN A 93 6.47 -2.68 2.16
C ASN A 93 5.16 -2.39 1.42
N GLY A 94 4.78 -1.13 1.26
CA GLY A 94 3.62 -0.72 0.46
C GLY A 94 3.73 -1.18 -0.99
N MET A 95 4.90 -1.01 -1.60
CA MET A 95 5.18 -1.55 -2.94
C MET A 95 5.02 -3.08 -2.97
N THR A 96 5.51 -3.79 -1.95
CA THR A 96 5.32 -5.25 -1.84
C THR A 96 3.85 -5.62 -1.75
N MET A 97 3.08 -4.93 -0.91
CA MET A 97 1.63 -5.16 -0.79
C MET A 97 0.92 -4.95 -2.14
N SER A 98 1.24 -3.87 -2.86
CA SER A 98 0.66 -3.60 -4.17
C SER A 98 1.02 -4.67 -5.20
N ALA A 99 2.26 -5.18 -5.17
CA ALA A 99 2.73 -6.22 -6.08
C ALA A 99 2.03 -7.57 -5.87
N LEU A 100 1.48 -7.82 -4.68
CA LEU A 100 0.68 -9.00 -4.37
C LEU A 100 -0.82 -8.77 -4.59
N VAL A 101 -1.35 -7.62 -4.15
CA VAL A 101 -2.77 -7.31 -4.28
C VAL A 101 -3.19 -7.12 -5.73
N PHE A 102 -2.35 -6.49 -6.55
CA PHE A 102 -2.67 -6.19 -7.95
C PHE A 102 -3.00 -7.44 -8.79
N PRO A 103 -2.16 -8.50 -8.84
CA PRO A 103 -2.48 -9.71 -9.59
C PRO A 103 -3.67 -10.48 -9.00
N VAL A 104 -3.79 -10.54 -7.66
CA VAL A 104 -4.91 -11.20 -6.98
C VAL A 104 -6.24 -10.51 -7.34
N PHE A 105 -6.28 -9.19 -7.30
CA PHE A 105 -7.45 -8.42 -7.72
C PHE A 105 -7.81 -8.68 -9.18
N ASN A 106 -6.82 -8.68 -10.08
CA ASN A 106 -7.06 -8.91 -11.51
C ASN A 106 -7.54 -10.33 -11.81
N VAL A 107 -6.95 -11.35 -11.17
CA VAL A 107 -7.39 -12.74 -11.40
C VAL A 107 -8.80 -12.98 -10.87
N SER A 108 -9.19 -12.34 -9.77
CA SER A 108 -10.54 -12.49 -9.22
C SER A 108 -11.59 -11.72 -10.03
N LEU A 109 -11.23 -10.59 -10.62
CA LEU A 109 -12.19 -9.68 -11.25
C LEU A 109 -12.46 -10.04 -12.72
N TRP A 110 -11.37 -10.20 -13.53
CA TRP A 110 -11.49 -10.28 -14.98
C TRP A 110 -11.77 -11.69 -15.48
N LEU A 111 -12.69 -11.82 -16.48
CA LEU A 111 -13.01 -13.09 -17.16
C LEU A 111 -11.78 -13.61 -17.93
N ASP A 112 -11.05 -12.71 -18.62
CA ASP A 112 -9.84 -13.02 -19.37
C ASP A 112 -8.66 -12.24 -18.79
N PRO A 113 -8.12 -12.63 -17.63
CA PRO A 113 -6.93 -12.03 -17.08
C PRO A 113 -5.70 -12.41 -17.93
N ILE A 114 -4.73 -11.50 -18.03
CA ILE A 114 -3.49 -11.79 -18.74
C ILE A 114 -2.57 -12.57 -17.80
N ASP A 115 -2.33 -13.84 -18.09
CA ASP A 115 -1.43 -14.70 -17.32
C ASP A 115 0.04 -14.30 -17.50
N ARG A 116 0.34 -13.08 -17.11
CA ARG A 116 1.69 -12.49 -17.06
C ARG A 116 1.79 -11.59 -15.85
N SER A 117 2.96 -11.53 -15.23
CA SER A 117 3.21 -10.61 -14.13
C SER A 117 3.23 -9.15 -14.61
N ALA A 118 2.73 -8.25 -13.75
CA ALA A 118 2.90 -6.82 -13.94
C ALA A 118 4.37 -6.40 -13.77
N ILE A 119 5.10 -7.03 -12.85
CA ILE A 119 6.53 -6.82 -12.61
C ILE A 119 7.27 -8.03 -13.18
N ARG A 120 7.79 -7.92 -14.41
CA ARG A 120 8.39 -9.06 -15.12
C ARG A 120 9.85 -9.33 -14.76
N GLY A 121 10.50 -8.38 -14.11
CA GLY A 121 11.92 -8.51 -13.76
C GLY A 121 12.46 -7.29 -13.02
N ILE A 122 13.76 -7.29 -12.82
CA ILE A 122 14.48 -6.24 -12.07
C ILE A 122 14.29 -4.85 -12.69
N ARG A 123 14.24 -4.74 -14.03
CA ARG A 123 14.02 -3.45 -14.70
C ARG A 123 12.68 -2.81 -14.30
N ASP A 124 11.58 -3.59 -14.31
CA ASP A 124 10.27 -3.08 -13.91
C ASP A 124 10.25 -2.70 -12.43
N LEU A 125 10.88 -3.54 -11.60
CA LEU A 125 11.05 -3.26 -10.17
C LEU A 125 11.85 -1.97 -9.95
N SER A 126 12.93 -1.73 -10.73
CA SER A 126 13.72 -0.51 -10.61
C SER A 126 12.92 0.73 -10.97
N ILE A 127 12.03 0.66 -11.96
CA ILE A 127 11.13 1.78 -12.31
C ILE A 127 10.21 2.10 -11.11
N LEU A 128 9.62 1.08 -10.49
CA LEU A 128 8.77 1.27 -9.32
C LEU A 128 9.57 1.81 -8.13
N LEU A 129 10.80 1.32 -7.90
CA LEU A 129 11.68 1.84 -6.85
C LEU A 129 12.03 3.31 -7.05
N VAL A 130 12.29 3.75 -8.28
CA VAL A 130 12.54 5.17 -8.56
C VAL A 130 11.29 6.02 -8.23
N MET A 131 10.09 5.53 -8.53
CA MET A 131 8.85 6.21 -8.16
C MET A 131 8.68 6.29 -6.64
N GLU A 132 8.98 5.19 -5.91
CA GLU A 132 8.95 5.16 -4.44
C GLU A 132 9.98 6.11 -3.81
N LEU A 133 11.19 6.15 -4.35
CA LEU A 133 12.21 7.10 -3.90
C LEU A 133 11.77 8.55 -4.13
N GLY A 134 11.11 8.82 -5.26
CA GLY A 134 10.50 10.12 -5.53
C GLY A 134 9.42 10.49 -4.51
N LEU A 135 8.55 9.54 -4.16
CA LEU A 135 7.55 9.72 -3.10
C LEU A 135 8.21 10.01 -1.74
N VAL A 136 9.19 9.19 -1.35
CA VAL A 136 9.93 9.37 -0.09
C VAL A 136 10.60 10.75 -0.04
N ALA A 137 11.29 11.15 -1.11
CA ALA A 137 11.92 12.46 -1.21
C ALA A 137 10.89 13.60 -1.10
N LEU A 138 9.71 13.43 -1.71
CA LEU A 138 8.61 14.40 -1.62
C LEU A 138 8.11 14.56 -0.19
N VAL A 139 7.90 13.47 0.53
CA VAL A 139 7.46 13.51 1.94
C VAL A 139 8.55 14.12 2.83
N LEU A 140 9.83 13.74 2.62
CA LEU A 140 10.95 14.23 3.39
C LEU A 140 11.29 15.70 3.11
N SER A 141 10.84 16.27 1.98
CA SER A 141 11.02 17.71 1.70
C SER A 141 10.32 18.59 2.74
N ARG A 142 9.35 18.05 3.48
CA ARG A 142 8.58 18.72 4.56
C ARG A 142 7.98 20.07 4.16
N TRP A 143 7.73 20.29 2.86
CA TRP A 143 7.11 21.53 2.39
C TRP A 143 5.70 21.67 2.94
N GLY A 144 5.42 22.78 3.62
CA GLY A 144 4.14 22.98 4.34
C GLY A 144 2.90 22.87 3.45
N PHE A 145 2.98 23.27 2.17
CA PHE A 145 1.85 23.15 1.23
C PHE A 145 1.49 21.70 0.87
N LEU A 146 2.42 20.74 1.09
CA LEU A 146 2.17 19.31 0.85
C LEU A 146 1.32 18.66 1.94
N LEU A 147 1.10 19.30 3.08
CA LEU A 147 0.35 18.74 4.20
C LEU A 147 -1.03 18.20 3.75
N TYR A 148 -1.83 19.05 3.13
CA TYR A 148 -3.19 18.68 2.71
C TYR A 148 -3.23 17.66 1.58
N PRO A 149 -2.44 17.82 0.49
CA PRO A 149 -2.34 16.78 -0.53
C PRO A 149 -1.88 15.43 0.03
N LEU A 150 -0.83 15.39 0.84
CA LEU A 150 -0.34 14.15 1.44
C LEU A 150 -1.37 13.50 2.36
N ALA A 151 -2.07 14.28 3.18
CA ALA A 151 -3.14 13.77 4.03
C ALA A 151 -4.28 13.17 3.21
N LEU A 152 -4.72 13.86 2.14
CA LEU A 152 -5.78 13.40 1.27
C LEU A 152 -5.37 12.13 0.49
N PHE A 153 -4.17 12.13 -0.12
CA PHE A 153 -3.66 10.95 -0.82
C PHE A 153 -3.42 9.77 0.11
N SER A 154 -2.98 10.01 1.35
CA SER A 154 -2.84 8.95 2.35
C SER A 154 -4.19 8.32 2.70
N ALA A 155 -5.23 9.12 2.91
CA ALA A 155 -6.57 8.61 3.16
C ALA A 155 -7.13 7.85 1.94
N ALA A 156 -6.96 8.40 0.73
CA ALA A 156 -7.35 7.73 -0.51
C ALA A 156 -6.59 6.41 -0.71
N ALA A 157 -5.30 6.36 -0.36
CA ALA A 157 -4.48 5.16 -0.46
C ALA A 157 -4.96 4.04 0.48
N VAL A 158 -5.31 4.39 1.73
CA VAL A 158 -5.92 3.44 2.69
C VAL A 158 -7.22 2.87 2.09
N LEU A 159 -8.12 3.74 1.63
CA LEU A 159 -9.38 3.33 1.02
C LEU A 159 -9.16 2.45 -0.21
N THR A 160 -8.22 2.82 -1.10
CA THR A 160 -7.93 2.04 -2.31
C THR A 160 -7.43 0.64 -1.98
N MET A 161 -6.51 0.51 -1.03
CA MET A 161 -5.97 -0.78 -0.63
C MET A 161 -7.03 -1.65 0.04
N LEU A 162 -7.76 -1.11 1.01
CA LEU A 162 -8.84 -1.84 1.67
C LEU A 162 -9.95 -2.23 0.69
N THR A 163 -10.36 -1.31 -0.19
CA THR A 163 -11.36 -1.60 -1.24
C THR A 163 -10.88 -2.70 -2.16
N SER A 164 -9.62 -2.70 -2.59
CA SER A 164 -9.09 -3.76 -3.46
C SER A 164 -9.17 -5.13 -2.79
N VAL A 165 -8.75 -5.24 -1.53
CA VAL A 165 -8.81 -6.49 -0.76
C VAL A 165 -10.25 -6.91 -0.49
N ASN A 166 -11.09 -6.00 -0.01
CA ASN A 166 -12.49 -6.30 0.29
C ASN A 166 -13.31 -6.60 -0.96
N SER A 167 -12.95 -6.04 -2.13
CA SER A 167 -13.57 -6.42 -3.41
C SER A 167 -13.28 -7.87 -3.76
N VAL A 168 -12.04 -8.33 -3.59
CA VAL A 168 -11.67 -9.74 -3.79
C VAL A 168 -12.48 -10.65 -2.85
N ILE A 169 -12.57 -10.30 -1.57
CA ILE A 169 -13.37 -11.05 -0.60
C ILE A 169 -14.85 -11.07 -1.02
N GLY A 170 -15.40 -9.93 -1.41
CA GLY A 170 -16.78 -9.80 -1.88
C GLY A 170 -17.07 -10.64 -3.13
N ILE A 171 -16.15 -10.64 -4.10
CA ILE A 171 -16.26 -11.46 -5.32
C ILE A 171 -16.31 -12.95 -4.97
N ILE A 172 -15.39 -13.43 -4.12
CA ILE A 172 -15.33 -14.83 -3.69
C ILE A 172 -16.60 -15.23 -2.92
N LEU A 173 -17.06 -14.41 -1.98
CA LEU A 173 -18.27 -14.69 -1.19
C LEU A 173 -19.54 -14.74 -2.05
N LEU A 174 -19.61 -13.96 -3.13
CA LEU A 174 -20.75 -13.93 -4.04
C LEU A 174 -20.69 -15.01 -5.14
N GLY A 175 -19.58 -15.76 -5.23
CA GLY A 175 -19.36 -16.76 -6.29
C GLY A 175 -19.33 -16.13 -7.69
N ARG A 176 -18.86 -14.89 -7.81
CA ARG A 176 -18.78 -14.13 -9.08
C ARG A 176 -17.34 -13.98 -9.57
N ASP A 177 -16.51 -14.98 -9.30
CA ASP A 177 -15.13 -14.98 -9.78
C ASP A 177 -15.08 -14.93 -11.30
N ASN A 178 -14.10 -14.21 -11.84
CA ASN A 178 -13.81 -14.13 -13.27
C ASN A 178 -15.02 -13.73 -14.13
N SER A 179 -15.81 -12.78 -13.70
CA SER A 179 -17.08 -12.45 -14.39
C SER A 179 -17.03 -11.15 -15.18
N ALA A 180 -16.10 -10.25 -14.91
CA ALA A 180 -16.06 -8.94 -15.54
C ALA A 180 -15.31 -8.98 -16.88
N THR A 181 -15.97 -8.55 -17.95
CA THR A 181 -15.39 -8.33 -19.29
C THR A 181 -15.01 -6.85 -19.50
N MET A 182 -15.84 -5.97 -18.97
CA MET A 182 -15.72 -4.51 -19.09
C MET A 182 -15.69 -3.82 -17.73
N TRP A 183 -15.15 -2.58 -17.70
CA TRP A 183 -15.00 -1.80 -16.48
C TRP A 183 -16.32 -1.50 -15.75
N HIS A 184 -17.44 -1.37 -16.47
CA HIS A 184 -18.74 -1.14 -15.82
C HIS A 184 -19.22 -2.34 -15.00
N GLU A 185 -18.84 -3.57 -15.38
CA GLU A 185 -19.14 -4.78 -14.63
C GLU A 185 -18.29 -4.89 -13.36
N ALA A 186 -17.10 -4.29 -13.38
CA ALA A 186 -16.22 -4.19 -12.22
C ALA A 186 -16.73 -3.21 -11.15
N LEU A 187 -17.64 -2.29 -11.51
CA LEU A 187 -18.14 -1.27 -10.59
C LEU A 187 -18.87 -1.87 -9.39
N LEU A 188 -19.65 -2.93 -9.61
CA LEU A 188 -20.42 -3.56 -8.53
C LEU A 188 -19.50 -4.22 -7.48
N PRO A 189 -18.53 -5.09 -7.85
CA PRO A 189 -17.56 -5.62 -6.89
C PRO A 189 -16.76 -4.53 -6.16
N ILE A 190 -16.33 -3.50 -6.88
CA ILE A 190 -15.60 -2.38 -6.29
C ILE A 190 -16.48 -1.61 -5.30
N ALA A 191 -17.74 -1.35 -5.63
CA ALA A 191 -18.68 -0.68 -4.74
C ALA A 191 -18.93 -1.50 -3.45
N ILE A 192 -19.09 -2.81 -3.56
CA ILE A 192 -19.21 -3.70 -2.41
C ILE A 192 -17.94 -3.64 -1.55
N GLY A 193 -16.75 -3.73 -2.18
CA GLY A 193 -15.48 -3.61 -1.50
C GLY A 193 -15.33 -2.26 -0.78
N LEU A 194 -15.77 -1.17 -1.39
CA LEU A 194 -15.75 0.16 -0.78
C LEU A 194 -16.69 0.24 0.43
N ILE A 195 -17.91 -0.26 0.32
CA ILE A 195 -18.87 -0.28 1.43
C ILE A 195 -18.29 -1.09 2.61
N LEU A 196 -17.75 -2.29 2.34
CA LEU A 196 -17.12 -3.11 3.36
C LEU A 196 -15.93 -2.40 4.02
N SER A 197 -15.13 -1.68 3.24
CA SER A 197 -13.99 -0.90 3.76
C SER A 197 -14.44 0.24 4.66
N LEU A 198 -15.50 0.95 4.29
CA LEU A 198 -16.06 2.03 5.11
C LEU A 198 -16.66 1.49 6.41
N VAL A 199 -17.38 0.36 6.34
CA VAL A 199 -17.90 -0.33 7.54
C VAL A 199 -16.76 -0.78 8.45
N GLN A 200 -15.70 -1.36 7.88
CA GLN A 200 -14.52 -1.80 8.62
C GLN A 200 -13.83 -0.64 9.34
N ILE A 201 -13.62 0.48 8.64
CA ILE A 201 -13.01 1.69 9.25
C ILE A 201 -13.92 2.23 10.35
N GLY A 202 -15.23 2.34 10.11
CA GLY A 202 -16.18 2.84 11.10
C GLY A 202 -16.26 1.95 12.34
N LEU A 203 -16.19 0.61 12.15
CA LEU A 203 -16.17 -0.33 13.28
C LEU A 203 -14.90 -0.20 14.12
N ILE A 204 -13.73 -0.09 13.47
CA ILE A 204 -12.46 0.11 14.19
C ILE A 204 -12.48 1.43 14.96
N ASP A 205 -13.03 2.49 14.37
CA ASP A 205 -13.15 3.81 15.03
C ASP A 205 -14.09 3.73 16.21
N LEU A 206 -15.25 3.08 16.08
CA LEU A 206 -16.19 2.86 17.17
C LEU A 206 -15.54 2.10 18.34
N LEU A 207 -14.81 1.01 18.06
CA LEU A 207 -14.11 0.21 19.06
C LEU A 207 -12.97 0.97 19.77
N ARG A 208 -12.41 1.98 19.10
CA ARG A 208 -11.37 2.82 19.68
C ARG A 208 -11.91 3.82 20.71
N TYR A 209 -13.16 4.26 20.55
CA TYR A 209 -13.79 5.25 21.42
C TYR A 209 -14.76 4.65 22.46
N SER A 210 -15.00 3.32 22.43
CA SER A 210 -15.72 2.58 23.47
C SER A 210 -14.77 2.13 24.58
#